data_430fcd2b932faf4d47ed863d58be7e9d
#
_entry.id   430fcd2b932faf4d47ed863d58be7e9d
#
_cell.length_a   1.000
_cell.length_b   1.000
_cell.length_c   1.000
_cell.angle_alpha   90.00
_cell.angle_beta   90.00
_cell.angle_gamma   90.00
#
_symmetry.space_group_name_H-M   'P 1'
#
loop_
_entity.id
_entity.type
_entity.pdbx_description
1 polymer ?
#
loop_
_entity_poly.entity_id
_entity_poly.type
_entity_poly.pdbx_seq_one_letter_code
_entity_poly.pdbx_strand_id
1 'polypeptide(L)'
;MLIVDWDHLMSVPEDQHYAVLHEAGTSVDEEWWDAEPNRPSSVGPQWFWPAPPAVGWFGKFDFGDVGYSYKDHFWAGERWEEIRSFVEPGLRSAVDRFIDPLFWCGLENMSDRNADDPLLMSGDESSAPSDHLLWCRPDAVSSLKRFWDFVGPELSLLRSPFDQHSRADFGRINDFDTFVGLLRGWGDVIDRAELRGWGVVGLRC
;
A
#
# COMPACT_ATOMS: atom_id res chain seq x y z
N MET A 1 5.38 -5.11 0.63
CA MET A 1 5.09 -3.88 1.41
C MET A 1 5.45 -4.14 2.86
N LEU A 2 6.08 -3.19 3.55
CA LEU A 2 6.46 -3.35 4.96
C LEU A 2 5.60 -2.45 5.85
N ILE A 3 5.20 -2.95 7.03
CA ILE A 3 4.83 -2.09 8.16
C ILE A 3 5.99 -2.12 9.16
N VAL A 4 6.32 -1.00 9.76
CA VAL A 4 7.54 -0.86 10.57
C VAL A 4 7.28 -0.07 11.86
N ASP A 5 7.92 -0.52 12.94
CA ASP A 5 8.05 0.27 14.16
C ASP A 5 8.85 1.54 13.82
N TRP A 6 8.16 2.68 13.86
CA TRP A 6 8.74 3.94 13.40
C TRP A 6 9.85 4.44 14.31
N ASP A 7 9.70 4.25 15.63
CA ASP A 7 10.73 4.67 16.59
C ASP A 7 12.00 3.83 16.42
N HIS A 8 11.84 2.53 16.15
CA HIS A 8 12.97 1.67 15.84
C HIS A 8 13.69 2.15 14.55
N LEU A 9 12.93 2.38 13.47
CA LEU A 9 13.49 2.84 12.20
C LEU A 9 14.21 4.18 12.36
N MET A 10 13.62 5.14 13.08
CA MET A 10 14.24 6.46 13.31
C MET A 10 15.46 6.41 14.26
N SER A 11 15.67 5.31 14.98
CA SER A 11 16.90 5.09 15.76
C SER A 11 18.09 4.65 14.90
N VAL A 12 17.84 4.21 13.68
CA VAL A 12 18.86 3.85 12.68
C VAL A 12 19.31 5.12 11.94
N PRO A 13 20.61 5.28 11.62
CA PRO A 13 21.05 6.38 10.77
C PRO A 13 20.33 6.41 9.41
N GLU A 14 19.97 7.60 8.95
CA GLU A 14 19.17 7.80 7.75
C GLU A 14 19.76 7.13 6.49
N ASP A 15 21.09 7.22 6.33
CA ASP A 15 21.84 6.59 5.24
C ASP A 15 21.79 5.05 5.25
N GLN A 16 21.34 4.44 6.35
CA GLN A 16 21.20 3.00 6.52
C GLN A 16 19.74 2.52 6.41
N HIS A 17 18.76 3.42 6.39
CA HIS A 17 17.33 3.04 6.36
C HIS A 17 17.02 2.08 5.22
N TYR A 18 17.48 2.38 4.00
CA TYR A 18 17.23 1.50 2.84
C TYR A 18 17.83 0.10 3.07
N ALA A 19 19.07 0.01 3.51
CA ALA A 19 19.75 -1.27 3.71
C ALA A 19 19.02 -2.14 4.75
N VAL A 20 18.63 -1.54 5.88
CA VAL A 20 17.92 -2.25 6.97
C VAL A 20 16.53 -2.69 6.53
N LEU A 21 15.79 -1.85 5.81
CA LEU A 21 14.47 -2.19 5.27
C LEU A 21 14.55 -3.26 4.16
N HIS A 22 15.55 -3.18 3.30
CA HIS A 22 15.79 -4.19 2.26
C HIS A 22 16.13 -5.54 2.87
N GLU A 23 17.05 -5.57 3.85
CA GLU A 23 17.38 -6.79 4.61
C GLU A 23 16.14 -7.37 5.31
N ALA A 24 15.33 -6.52 5.96
CA ALA A 24 14.08 -6.93 6.58
C ALA A 24 13.11 -7.57 5.57
N GLY A 25 12.97 -6.95 4.39
CA GLY A 25 12.10 -7.47 3.33
C GLY A 25 12.56 -8.79 2.74
N THR A 26 13.88 -9.00 2.60
CA THR A 26 14.47 -10.21 2.02
C THR A 26 14.58 -11.35 3.02
N SER A 27 14.84 -11.07 4.31
CA SER A 27 15.00 -12.10 5.34
C SER A 27 13.77 -13.01 5.50
N VAL A 28 12.57 -12.44 5.41
CA VAL A 28 11.33 -13.22 5.48
C VAL A 28 11.03 -13.97 4.19
N ASP A 29 11.59 -13.57 3.04
CA ASP A 29 11.45 -14.31 1.79
C ASP A 29 12.31 -15.58 1.79
N GLU A 30 13.53 -15.52 2.32
CA GLU A 30 14.42 -16.69 2.39
C GLU A 30 13.84 -17.78 3.29
N GLU A 31 13.36 -17.44 4.49
CA GLU A 31 12.69 -18.40 5.38
C GLU A 31 11.45 -19.04 4.72
N TRP A 32 10.78 -18.29 3.85
CA TRP A 32 9.58 -18.74 3.17
C TRP A 32 9.86 -19.70 2.01
N TRP A 33 10.92 -19.47 1.23
CA TRP A 33 11.30 -20.36 0.12
C TRP A 33 11.81 -21.70 0.61
N ASP A 34 12.45 -21.75 1.77
CA ASP A 34 12.99 -22.96 2.35
C ASP A 34 11.92 -23.86 3.01
N ALA A 35 10.77 -23.31 3.36
CA ALA A 35 9.75 -24.00 4.16
C ALA A 35 8.84 -24.96 3.37
N GLU A 36 8.61 -24.76 2.06
CA GLU A 36 7.68 -25.62 1.29
C GLU A 36 8.01 -25.78 -0.21
N PRO A 37 8.52 -26.96 -0.63
CA PRO A 37 8.80 -27.26 -2.05
C PRO A 37 7.55 -27.54 -2.92
N ASN A 38 6.34 -27.62 -2.34
CA ASN A 38 5.09 -27.98 -3.05
C ASN A 38 3.99 -26.92 -2.93
N ARG A 39 4.32 -25.66 -3.14
CA ARG A 39 3.36 -24.56 -2.99
C ARG A 39 2.37 -24.48 -4.15
N PRO A 40 1.07 -24.17 -3.91
CA PRO A 40 0.12 -23.87 -4.98
C PRO A 40 0.55 -22.61 -5.73
N SER A 41 0.37 -22.62 -7.04
CA SER A 41 0.78 -21.52 -7.95
C SER A 41 -0.03 -20.22 -7.79
N SER A 42 -1.04 -20.20 -6.93
CA SER A 42 -1.80 -19.01 -6.59
C SER A 42 -1.88 -18.87 -5.08
N VAL A 43 -1.17 -17.88 -4.55
CA VAL A 43 -1.19 -17.55 -3.12
C VAL A 43 -1.93 -16.24 -2.96
N GLY A 44 -3.00 -16.25 -2.18
CA GLY A 44 -3.72 -15.03 -1.80
C GLY A 44 -2.84 -14.10 -0.94
N PRO A 45 -3.33 -12.88 -0.66
CA PRO A 45 -2.61 -11.94 0.18
C PRO A 45 -2.26 -12.52 1.54
N GLN A 46 -1.04 -12.28 2.02
CA GLN A 46 -0.58 -12.85 3.29
C GLN A 46 0.46 -11.98 4.00
N TRP A 47 0.55 -12.20 5.33
CA TRP A 47 1.53 -11.58 6.20
C TRP A 47 2.71 -12.48 6.49
N PHE A 48 3.90 -11.90 6.49
CA PHE A 48 5.13 -12.52 6.96
C PHE A 48 5.67 -11.74 8.15
N TRP A 49 6.11 -12.46 9.16
CA TRP A 49 6.66 -11.89 10.39
C TRP A 49 8.00 -12.52 10.68
N PRO A 50 8.98 -11.75 11.21
CA PRO A 50 10.25 -12.34 11.65
C PRO A 50 10.03 -13.45 12.64
N ALA A 51 10.74 -14.58 12.46
CA ALA A 51 10.69 -15.69 13.38
C ALA A 51 11.37 -15.36 14.72
N PRO A 52 10.88 -15.88 15.86
CA PRO A 52 11.60 -15.77 17.13
C PRO A 52 13.01 -16.39 17.00
N PRO A 53 14.08 -15.82 17.63
CA PRO A 53 14.02 -14.79 18.67
C PRO A 53 14.08 -13.35 18.14
N ALA A 54 13.97 -13.09 16.84
CA ALA A 54 14.00 -11.73 16.32
C ALA A 54 12.84 -10.92 16.94
N VAL A 55 13.16 -9.76 17.50
CA VAL A 55 12.13 -8.81 17.94
C VAL A 55 11.51 -8.20 16.69
N GLY A 56 10.23 -8.50 16.47
CA GLY A 56 9.53 -8.05 15.28
C GLY A 56 9.29 -6.53 15.32
N TRP A 57 10.21 -5.77 14.74
CA TRP A 57 10.03 -4.34 14.52
C TRP A 57 9.42 -4.06 13.12
N PHE A 58 9.18 -5.10 12.34
CA PHE A 58 8.52 -5.01 11.04
C PHE A 58 7.61 -6.20 10.78
N GLY A 59 6.73 -6.04 9.79
CA GLY A 59 5.97 -7.11 9.16
C GLY A 59 5.90 -6.84 7.66
N LYS A 60 5.98 -7.89 6.85
CA LYS A 60 5.85 -7.82 5.40
C LYS A 60 4.48 -8.31 4.96
N PHE A 61 3.81 -7.51 4.14
CA PHE A 61 2.59 -7.91 3.45
C PHE A 61 2.88 -8.20 1.98
N ASP A 62 2.50 -9.38 1.55
CA ASP A 62 2.48 -9.78 0.15
C ASP A 62 1.04 -9.71 -0.36
N PHE A 63 0.83 -8.95 -1.42
CA PHE A 63 -0.48 -8.82 -2.06
C PHE A 63 -0.89 -10.06 -2.87
N GLY A 64 -0.03 -11.08 -2.93
CA GLY A 64 -0.25 -12.27 -3.73
C GLY A 64 -0.27 -11.96 -5.23
N ASP A 65 -1.06 -12.73 -5.99
CA ASP A 65 -1.11 -12.62 -7.45
C ASP A 65 -1.57 -11.25 -7.99
N VAL A 66 -2.12 -10.40 -7.11
CA VAL A 66 -2.71 -9.10 -7.48
C VAL A 66 -1.71 -7.95 -7.35
N GLY A 67 -0.58 -8.13 -6.69
CA GLY A 67 0.30 -7.02 -6.32
C GLY A 67 1.79 -7.30 -6.42
N TYR A 68 2.22 -8.14 -7.34
CA TYR A 68 3.64 -8.45 -7.55
C TYR A 68 4.49 -7.25 -7.98
N SER A 69 3.86 -6.21 -8.50
CA SER A 69 4.55 -5.06 -9.04
C SER A 69 3.82 -3.79 -8.67
N TYR A 70 4.58 -2.73 -8.41
CA TYR A 70 4.02 -1.38 -8.30
C TYR A 70 3.11 -1.00 -9.48
N LYS A 71 3.34 -1.60 -10.65
CA LYS A 71 2.46 -1.40 -11.82
C LYS A 71 1.02 -1.82 -11.58
N ASP A 72 0.78 -2.85 -10.77
CA ASP A 72 -0.58 -3.30 -10.47
C ASP A 72 -1.34 -2.23 -9.66
N HIS A 73 -0.65 -1.55 -8.72
CA HIS A 73 -1.22 -0.42 -7.97
C HIS A 73 -1.48 0.77 -8.89
N PHE A 74 -0.53 1.08 -9.79
CA PHE A 74 -0.71 2.12 -10.80
C PHE A 74 -1.93 1.83 -11.68
N TRP A 75 -2.09 0.60 -12.18
CA TRP A 75 -3.25 0.23 -12.99
C TRP A 75 -4.57 0.29 -12.21
N ALA A 76 -4.56 -0.03 -10.93
CA ALA A 76 -5.74 0.15 -10.09
C ALA A 76 -6.10 1.64 -9.94
N GLY A 77 -5.12 2.52 -9.81
CA GLY A 77 -5.31 3.96 -9.85
C GLY A 77 -5.92 4.43 -11.17
N GLU A 78 -5.41 3.96 -12.32
CA GLU A 78 -6.00 4.25 -13.64
C GLU A 78 -7.47 3.78 -13.73
N ARG A 79 -7.79 2.58 -13.20
CA ARG A 79 -9.19 2.12 -13.12
C ARG A 79 -10.05 3.04 -12.27
N TRP A 80 -9.52 3.51 -11.16
CA TRP A 80 -10.21 4.47 -10.31
C TRP A 80 -10.52 5.77 -11.08
N GLU A 81 -9.56 6.33 -11.80
CA GLU A 81 -9.77 7.55 -12.60
C GLU A 81 -10.87 7.39 -13.65
N GLU A 82 -11.00 6.19 -14.26
CA GLU A 82 -12.06 5.93 -15.24
C GLU A 82 -13.47 5.94 -14.62
N ILE A 83 -13.62 5.44 -13.39
CA ILE A 83 -14.92 5.23 -12.76
C ILE A 83 -15.31 6.34 -11.75
N ARG A 84 -14.35 7.09 -11.22
CA ARG A 84 -14.57 7.99 -10.07
C ARG A 84 -15.65 9.05 -10.30
N SER A 85 -15.83 9.55 -11.53
CA SER A 85 -16.85 10.55 -11.85
C SER A 85 -18.28 10.01 -11.76
N PHE A 86 -18.45 8.69 -11.74
CA PHE A 86 -19.74 8.00 -11.66
C PHE A 86 -20.05 7.48 -10.25
N VAL A 87 -19.14 7.71 -9.30
CA VAL A 87 -19.29 7.33 -7.90
C VAL A 87 -19.91 8.50 -7.11
N GLU A 88 -20.72 8.15 -6.11
CA GLU A 88 -21.34 9.12 -5.19
C GLU A 88 -20.24 10.05 -4.58
N PRO A 89 -20.48 11.37 -4.49
CA PRO A 89 -19.43 12.34 -4.13
C PRO A 89 -18.75 12.09 -2.78
N GLY A 90 -19.48 11.62 -1.76
CA GLY A 90 -18.92 11.33 -0.44
C GLY A 90 -17.98 10.13 -0.49
N LEU A 91 -18.43 9.02 -1.10
CA LEU A 91 -17.61 7.82 -1.29
C LEU A 91 -16.40 8.11 -2.18
N ARG A 92 -16.62 8.85 -3.28
CA ARG A 92 -15.52 9.28 -4.16
C ARG A 92 -14.43 10.03 -3.41
N SER A 93 -14.82 11.05 -2.62
CA SER A 93 -13.85 11.84 -1.84
C SER A 93 -13.08 10.99 -0.83
N ALA A 94 -13.73 10.01 -0.20
CA ALA A 94 -13.07 9.12 0.74
C ALA A 94 -12.10 8.15 0.05
N VAL A 95 -12.51 7.58 -1.10
CA VAL A 95 -11.63 6.70 -1.90
C VAL A 95 -10.45 7.49 -2.44
N ASP A 96 -10.65 8.70 -3.00
CA ASP A 96 -9.56 9.58 -3.45
C ASP A 96 -8.51 9.74 -2.34
N ARG A 97 -8.94 10.15 -1.13
CA ARG A 97 -8.03 10.37 0.00
C ARG A 97 -7.36 9.10 0.53
N PHE A 98 -7.98 7.96 0.33
CA PHE A 98 -7.39 6.67 0.72
C PHE A 98 -6.33 6.20 -0.27
N ILE A 99 -6.62 6.28 -1.59
CA ILE A 99 -5.74 5.69 -2.60
C ILE A 99 -4.64 6.63 -3.11
N ASP A 100 -4.90 7.96 -3.14
CA ASP A 100 -3.93 8.93 -3.65
C ASP A 100 -2.53 8.76 -3.03
N PRO A 101 -2.38 8.70 -1.67
CA PRO A 101 -1.08 8.52 -1.08
C PRO A 101 -0.50 7.11 -1.28
N LEU A 102 -1.32 6.10 -1.56
CA LEU A 102 -0.90 4.71 -1.67
C LEU A 102 -0.54 4.30 -3.11
N PHE A 103 -1.25 4.83 -4.10
CA PHE A 103 -1.12 4.43 -5.50
C PHE A 103 -0.29 5.39 -6.33
N TRP A 104 -0.33 6.69 -5.99
CA TRP A 104 0.26 7.75 -6.79
C TRP A 104 1.52 8.38 -6.18
N CYS A 105 1.95 7.92 -4.99
CA CYS A 105 3.17 8.41 -4.34
C CYS A 105 4.48 7.92 -4.97
N GLY A 106 4.50 7.65 -6.27
CA GLY A 106 5.75 7.68 -7.03
C GLY A 106 6.21 9.13 -7.15
N LEU A 107 7.49 9.37 -6.90
CA LEU A 107 8.15 10.70 -6.94
C LEU A 107 7.85 11.55 -8.19
N GLU A 108 7.35 10.95 -9.27
CA GLU A 108 7.05 11.61 -10.52
C GLU A 108 5.68 12.29 -10.56
N ASN A 109 4.77 11.99 -9.62
CA ASN A 109 3.39 12.50 -9.63
C ASN A 109 3.01 13.37 -8.42
N MET A 110 3.92 13.61 -7.48
CA MET A 110 3.65 14.42 -6.28
C MET A 110 3.43 15.91 -6.57
N SER A 111 3.91 16.42 -7.72
CA SER A 111 3.99 17.87 -7.94
C SER A 111 2.66 18.56 -8.27
N ASP A 112 1.67 17.84 -8.83
CA ASP A 112 0.50 18.52 -9.41
C ASP A 112 -0.84 18.29 -8.70
N ARG A 113 -1.00 17.23 -7.89
CA ARG A 113 -2.33 16.87 -7.35
C ARG A 113 -2.56 17.19 -5.87
N ASN A 114 -1.52 17.34 -5.06
CA ASN A 114 -1.65 17.45 -3.60
C ASN A 114 -0.86 18.60 -2.97
N ALA A 115 -0.53 19.65 -3.70
CA ALA A 115 0.17 20.82 -3.17
C ALA A 115 -0.54 21.50 -1.98
N ASP A 116 -1.83 21.21 -1.77
CA ASP A 116 -2.66 21.85 -0.76
C ASP A 116 -3.08 20.91 0.40
N ASP A 117 -2.64 19.63 0.44
CA ASP A 117 -3.00 18.72 1.55
C ASP A 117 -1.91 18.70 2.64
N PRO A 118 -2.15 19.36 3.80
CA PRO A 118 -1.17 19.44 4.89
C PRO A 118 -0.84 18.11 5.54
N LEU A 119 -1.61 17.03 5.29
CA LEU A 119 -1.36 15.69 5.83
C LEU A 119 -0.27 14.95 5.06
N LEU A 120 -0.11 15.27 3.77
CA LEU A 120 0.94 14.70 2.93
C LEU A 120 2.23 15.52 2.96
N MET A 121 2.13 16.81 3.29
CA MET A 121 3.24 17.77 3.31
C MET A 121 3.98 17.88 4.66
N SER A 122 3.64 17.09 5.67
CA SER A 122 4.33 17.16 6.97
C SER A 122 5.68 16.44 7.01
N GLY A 123 6.14 15.90 5.89
CA GLY A 123 7.51 15.39 5.72
C GLY A 123 8.36 16.41 4.95
N ASP A 124 9.49 16.79 5.52
CA ASP A 124 10.50 17.59 4.85
C ASP A 124 10.83 16.94 3.48
N GLU A 125 10.39 17.58 2.39
CA GLU A 125 10.52 17.07 1.00
C GLU A 125 11.99 16.77 0.61
N SER A 126 12.95 17.19 1.44
CA SER A 126 14.38 17.00 1.19
C SER A 126 14.91 15.64 1.60
N SER A 127 14.13 14.77 2.27
CA SER A 127 14.68 13.59 2.93
C SER A 127 14.03 12.23 2.56
N ALA A 128 13.09 12.15 1.61
CA ALA A 128 12.69 10.83 1.11
C ALA A 128 13.83 10.27 0.24
N PRO A 129 14.53 9.21 0.68
CA PRO A 129 15.57 8.61 -0.15
C PRO A 129 14.96 8.16 -1.48
N SER A 130 15.65 8.37 -2.60
CA SER A 130 15.22 8.05 -3.97
C SER A 130 14.79 6.59 -4.19
N ASP A 131 15.00 5.74 -3.20
CA ASP A 131 14.79 4.28 -3.25
C ASP A 131 13.50 3.83 -2.58
N HIS A 132 12.71 4.76 -2.01
CA HIS A 132 11.40 4.46 -1.45
C HIS A 132 10.28 4.81 -2.43
N LEU A 133 9.32 3.88 -2.61
CA LEU A 133 8.09 4.13 -3.37
C LEU A 133 7.00 4.74 -2.52
N LEU A 134 7.01 4.42 -1.22
CA LEU A 134 6.04 4.87 -0.25
C LEU A 134 6.74 5.06 1.10
N TRP A 135 6.42 6.18 1.76
CA TRP A 135 6.90 6.51 3.09
C TRP A 135 5.75 7.12 3.88
N CYS A 136 5.06 6.29 4.66
CA CYS A 136 3.86 6.68 5.38
C CYS A 136 4.09 6.58 6.89
N ARG A 137 4.14 7.72 7.56
CA ARG A 137 4.35 7.82 9.01
C ARG A 137 3.11 7.35 9.78
N PRO A 138 3.23 7.01 11.08
CA PRO A 138 2.09 6.54 11.89
C PRO A 138 0.89 7.51 11.92
N ASP A 139 1.13 8.83 11.94
CA ASP A 139 0.08 9.85 11.92
C ASP A 139 -0.68 9.86 10.58
N ALA A 140 0.02 9.64 9.46
CA ALA A 140 -0.61 9.47 8.17
C ALA A 140 -1.39 8.15 8.08
N VAL A 141 -0.86 7.05 8.67
CA VAL A 141 -1.58 5.76 8.78
C VAL A 141 -2.91 5.95 9.50
N SER A 142 -2.93 6.66 10.64
CA SER A 142 -4.17 6.96 11.38
C SER A 142 -5.18 7.75 10.56
N SER A 143 -4.71 8.61 9.67
CA SER A 143 -5.57 9.35 8.76
C SER A 143 -6.14 8.47 7.67
N LEU A 144 -5.31 7.61 7.05
CA LEU A 144 -5.74 6.62 6.06
C LEU A 144 -6.74 5.62 6.64
N LYS A 145 -6.54 5.19 7.89
CA LYS A 145 -7.47 4.29 8.59
C LYS A 145 -8.88 4.86 8.65
N ARG A 146 -9.02 6.16 8.96
CA ARG A 146 -10.34 6.81 8.99
C ARG A 146 -11.05 6.79 7.64
N PHE A 147 -10.30 6.97 6.53
CA PHE A 147 -10.88 6.84 5.21
C PHE A 147 -11.23 5.39 4.89
N TRP A 148 -10.37 4.45 5.25
CA TRP A 148 -10.63 3.03 5.07
C TRP A 148 -11.87 2.54 5.81
N ASP A 149 -12.08 2.98 7.05
CA ASP A 149 -13.27 2.64 7.84
C ASP A 149 -14.57 3.06 7.16
N PHE A 150 -14.53 4.12 6.37
CA PHE A 150 -15.66 4.55 5.57
C PHE A 150 -15.76 3.81 4.24
N VAL A 151 -14.63 3.63 3.55
CA VAL A 151 -14.56 3.03 2.20
C VAL A 151 -14.80 1.53 2.23
N GLY A 152 -14.17 0.82 3.17
CA GLY A 152 -14.16 -0.65 3.20
C GLY A 152 -15.54 -1.30 3.16
N PRO A 153 -16.52 -0.87 3.99
CA PRO A 153 -17.90 -1.38 3.95
C PRO A 153 -18.63 -1.07 2.64
N GLU A 154 -18.28 0.02 1.96
CA GLU A 154 -18.99 0.55 0.79
C GLU A 154 -18.39 0.11 -0.56
N LEU A 155 -17.33 -0.71 -0.55
CA LEU A 155 -16.64 -1.14 -1.77
C LEU A 155 -17.57 -1.78 -2.81
N SER A 156 -18.65 -2.45 -2.37
CA SER A 156 -19.63 -3.06 -3.28
C SER A 156 -20.36 -2.04 -4.16
N LEU A 157 -20.47 -0.78 -3.72
CA LEU A 157 -21.09 0.30 -4.48
C LEU A 157 -20.26 0.71 -5.70
N LEU A 158 -18.98 0.37 -5.73
CA LEU A 158 -18.09 0.63 -6.86
C LEU A 158 -18.32 -0.34 -8.03
N ARG A 159 -19.03 -1.48 -7.83
CA ARG A 159 -19.22 -2.50 -8.87
C ARG A 159 -19.92 -1.94 -10.10
N SER A 160 -21.05 -1.27 -9.92
CA SER A 160 -21.80 -0.74 -11.06
C SER A 160 -21.03 0.30 -11.88
N PRO A 161 -20.38 1.31 -11.28
CA PRO A 161 -19.47 2.19 -12.01
C PRO A 161 -18.34 1.43 -12.72
N PHE A 162 -17.71 0.45 -12.05
CA PHE A 162 -16.63 -0.34 -12.64
C PHE A 162 -17.10 -1.10 -13.88
N ASP A 163 -18.17 -1.89 -13.77
CA ASP A 163 -18.67 -2.74 -14.86
C ASP A 163 -19.14 -1.91 -16.07
N GLN A 164 -19.60 -0.67 -15.85
CA GLN A 164 -20.12 0.19 -16.91
C GLN A 164 -19.08 1.09 -17.58
N HIS A 165 -18.02 1.48 -16.87
CA HIS A 165 -17.12 2.55 -17.31
C HIS A 165 -15.65 2.16 -17.34
N SER A 166 -15.24 1.04 -16.70
CA SER A 166 -13.88 0.56 -16.78
C SER A 166 -13.59 -0.01 -18.17
N ARG A 167 -12.47 0.43 -18.77
CA ARG A 167 -12.04 -0.04 -20.08
C ARG A 167 -11.18 -1.31 -19.93
N ALA A 168 -11.61 -2.40 -20.58
CA ALA A 168 -11.05 -3.74 -20.38
C ALA A 168 -9.58 -3.97 -20.84
N ASP A 169 -8.89 -2.97 -21.38
CA ASP A 169 -7.69 -3.22 -22.20
C ASP A 169 -6.34 -2.92 -21.54
N PHE A 170 -6.27 -2.62 -20.24
CA PHE A 170 -5.01 -2.24 -19.60
C PHE A 170 -4.66 -3.09 -18.38
N GLY A 171 -3.50 -3.77 -18.47
CA GLY A 171 -2.83 -4.39 -17.33
C GLY A 171 -3.54 -5.63 -16.77
N ARG A 172 -3.21 -5.97 -15.52
CA ARG A 172 -3.75 -7.15 -14.81
C ARG A 172 -5.03 -6.85 -14.02
N ILE A 173 -5.39 -5.57 -13.84
CA ILE A 173 -6.59 -5.17 -13.11
C ILE A 173 -7.77 -5.06 -14.09
N ASN A 174 -8.26 -6.21 -14.56
CA ASN A 174 -9.26 -6.28 -15.61
C ASN A 174 -10.67 -6.56 -15.11
N ASP A 175 -10.82 -6.94 -13.85
CA ASP A 175 -12.10 -7.25 -13.24
C ASP A 175 -12.25 -6.54 -11.88
N PHE A 176 -13.49 -6.42 -11.46
CA PHE A 176 -13.85 -5.75 -10.22
C PHE A 176 -13.28 -6.42 -8.98
N ASP A 177 -13.24 -7.75 -8.96
CA ASP A 177 -12.84 -8.50 -7.77
C ASP A 177 -11.31 -8.35 -7.55
N THR A 178 -10.52 -8.31 -8.63
CA THR A 178 -9.11 -7.97 -8.60
C THR A 178 -8.88 -6.52 -8.10
N PHE A 179 -9.63 -5.55 -8.62
CA PHE A 179 -9.57 -4.16 -8.18
C PHE A 179 -9.88 -4.02 -6.69
N VAL A 180 -10.99 -4.59 -6.24
CA VAL A 180 -11.40 -4.56 -4.83
C VAL A 180 -10.46 -5.38 -3.94
N GLY A 181 -9.92 -6.49 -4.45
CA GLY A 181 -8.92 -7.30 -3.77
C GLY A 181 -7.68 -6.47 -3.39
N LEU A 182 -7.20 -5.65 -4.33
CA LEU A 182 -6.08 -4.74 -4.06
C LEU A 182 -6.42 -3.67 -3.01
N LEU A 183 -7.60 -3.06 -3.10
CA LEU A 183 -8.06 -2.09 -2.09
C LEU A 183 -8.16 -2.72 -0.70
N ARG A 184 -8.68 -3.95 -0.59
CA ARG A 184 -8.75 -4.70 0.67
C ARG A 184 -7.38 -5.05 1.22
N GLY A 185 -6.43 -5.43 0.35
CA GLY A 185 -5.05 -5.65 0.75
C GLY A 185 -4.44 -4.41 1.40
N TRP A 186 -4.65 -3.24 0.80
CA TRP A 186 -4.24 -1.97 1.39
C TRP A 186 -4.97 -1.66 2.71
N GLY A 187 -6.27 -1.95 2.77
CA GLY A 187 -7.03 -1.83 4.01
C GLY A 187 -6.43 -2.68 5.13
N ASP A 188 -6.05 -3.94 4.85
CA ASP A 188 -5.41 -4.82 5.83
C ASP A 188 -4.02 -4.31 6.27
N VAL A 189 -3.23 -3.74 5.34
CA VAL A 189 -1.95 -3.10 5.67
C VAL A 189 -2.16 -1.93 6.62
N ILE A 190 -3.11 -1.04 6.32
CA ILE A 190 -3.39 0.14 7.14
C ILE A 190 -3.96 -0.27 8.51
N ASP A 191 -4.91 -1.21 8.55
CA ASP A 191 -5.48 -1.73 9.80
C ASP A 191 -4.40 -2.32 10.72
N ARG A 192 -3.48 -3.07 10.16
CA ARG A 192 -2.41 -3.73 10.90
C ARG A 192 -1.35 -2.74 11.38
N ALA A 193 -1.00 -1.76 10.56
CA ALA A 193 -0.08 -0.69 10.93
C ALA A 193 -0.66 0.19 12.05
N GLU A 194 -1.92 0.62 11.92
CA GLU A 194 -2.62 1.42 12.93
C GLU A 194 -2.71 0.69 14.28
N LEU A 195 -3.10 -0.59 14.27
CA LEU A 195 -3.19 -1.41 15.49
C LEU A 195 -1.86 -1.45 16.28
N ARG A 196 -0.74 -1.29 15.60
CA ARG A 196 0.60 -1.29 16.20
C ARG A 196 1.19 0.09 16.47
N GLY A 197 0.56 1.15 15.97
CA GLY A 197 1.14 2.48 15.95
C GLY A 197 2.37 2.58 15.02
N TRP A 198 2.41 1.79 13.96
CA TRP A 198 3.53 1.66 13.03
C TRP A 198 3.32 2.45 11.75
N GLY A 199 4.42 2.73 11.05
CA GLY A 199 4.39 3.31 9.71
C GLY A 199 4.31 2.24 8.61
N VAL A 200 4.11 2.70 7.36
CA VAL A 200 4.11 1.85 6.16
C VAL A 200 5.21 2.29 5.21
N VAL A 201 5.99 1.34 4.70
CA VAL A 201 7.10 1.60 3.77
C VAL A 201 7.00 0.68 2.55
N GLY A 202 7.09 1.28 1.36
CA GLY A 202 7.26 0.58 0.09
C GLY A 202 8.67 0.81 -0.44
N LEU A 203 9.36 -0.27 -0.79
CA LEU A 203 10.69 -0.20 -1.41
C LEU A 203 10.58 -0.38 -2.92
N ARG A 204 11.45 0.31 -3.65
CA ARG A 204 11.68 0.06 -5.07
C ARG A 204 12.66 -1.11 -5.17
N CYS A 205 12.20 -2.26 -5.67
CA CYS A 205 13.01 -3.45 -5.93
C CYS A 205 13.25 -3.62 -7.42
#